data_93fdb2cc93e88e536f70ba2ac1ee3004
#
_entry.id   93fdb2cc93e88e536f70ba2ac1ee3004
#
_cell.length_a   1.000
_cell.length_b   1.000
_cell.length_c   1.000
_cell.angle_alpha   90.00
_cell.angle_beta   90.00
_cell.angle_gamma   90.00
#
_symmetry.space_group_name_H-M   'P 1'
#
loop_
_entity.id
_entity.type
_entity.pdbx_description
1 polymer ?
#
loop_
_entity_poly.entity_id
_entity_poly.type
_entity_poly.pdbx_seq_one_letter_code
_entity_poly.pdbx_strand_id
1 'polypeptide(L)'
;MAETAAGHPWVLELKNVSKTFVNPDGKTFQAIRDVDLSIKDEPDVGEFRVFLGPSGCGKSTILNIVAGLFAPTTGQALLRGQPITGPGPDRGMVFQSYSSYPWLTVLDNVAFGLRLRGVPRDERERVARGWIKKVGLEGTEHKYPGQLSGGMRQRVAIARTLAVKPQIILMDEPFGALDVQTRLGMQNLINEIWEEIEGTILFVTHDIAEAVYLADKIHILSAGPGTIVDEVTVDLPLHRTEELMTSRKFRELETLVLEHIRSAARGGNVRFTT
;
A
#
# COMPACT_ATOMS: atom_id res chain seq x y z
N MET A 1 16.57 12.78 17.70
CA MET A 1 16.80 13.16 16.30
C MET A 1 17.48 11.97 15.66
N ALA A 2 16.75 11.16 14.89
CA ALA A 2 17.37 10.05 14.12
C ALA A 2 18.00 10.70 12.88
N GLU A 3 19.30 10.60 12.75
CA GLU A 3 20.03 10.87 11.51
C GLU A 3 19.37 10.03 10.40
N THR A 4 18.73 10.70 9.46
CA THR A 4 18.35 10.07 8.20
C THR A 4 19.62 9.57 7.55
N ALA A 5 19.77 8.26 7.38
CA ALA A 5 20.87 7.65 6.64
C ALA A 5 20.71 8.06 5.15
N ALA A 6 21.11 9.28 4.84
CA ALA A 6 21.23 9.77 3.47
C ALA A 6 22.36 8.93 2.81
N GLY A 7 22.00 8.11 1.82
CA GLY A 7 22.94 7.33 1.02
C GLY A 7 22.72 5.83 0.98
N HIS A 8 21.69 5.28 1.62
CA HIS A 8 21.38 3.86 1.43
C HIS A 8 20.65 3.67 0.09
N PRO A 9 21.09 2.72 -0.78
CA PRO A 9 20.54 2.58 -2.14
C PRO A 9 19.12 2.03 -2.17
N TRP A 10 18.62 1.51 -1.04
CA TRP A 10 17.30 0.89 -0.94
C TRP A 10 16.44 1.59 0.11
N VAL A 11 15.19 1.95 -0.26
CA VAL A 11 14.20 2.44 0.70
C VAL A 11 13.65 1.30 1.54
N LEU A 12 13.42 0.13 0.93
CA LEU A 12 12.92 -1.07 1.60
C LEU A 12 13.66 -2.31 1.12
N GLU A 13 14.02 -3.19 2.04
CA GLU A 13 14.55 -4.51 1.74
C GLU A 13 13.86 -5.56 2.62
N LEU A 14 13.40 -6.63 2.00
CA LEU A 14 13.03 -7.88 2.64
C LEU A 14 14.05 -8.92 2.21
N LYS A 15 14.75 -9.55 3.18
CA LYS A 15 15.82 -10.52 2.93
C LYS A 15 15.42 -11.88 3.52
N ASN A 16 15.04 -12.83 2.67
CA ASN A 16 14.61 -14.18 3.03
C ASN A 16 13.54 -14.18 4.14
N VAL A 17 12.55 -13.26 4.01
CA VAL A 17 11.54 -13.07 5.04
C VAL A 17 10.51 -14.18 5.01
N SER A 18 10.39 -14.89 6.14
CA SER A 18 9.32 -15.88 6.33
C SER A 18 8.52 -15.56 7.60
N LYS A 19 7.23 -15.92 7.60
CA LYS A 19 6.34 -15.77 8.74
C LYS A 19 5.50 -17.00 8.97
N THR A 20 5.65 -17.57 10.16
CA THR A 20 4.84 -18.68 10.67
C THR A 20 4.04 -18.18 11.88
N PHE A 21 2.76 -18.44 11.88
CA PHE A 21 1.88 -18.19 13.01
C PHE A 21 1.65 -19.50 13.77
N VAL A 22 1.47 -19.39 15.07
CA VAL A 22 1.08 -20.51 15.95
C VAL A 22 -0.35 -20.28 16.40
N ASN A 23 -1.24 -21.20 16.08
CA ASN A 23 -2.63 -21.14 16.51
C ASN A 23 -2.77 -21.50 17.99
N PRO A 24 -3.88 -21.15 18.64
CA PRO A 24 -4.13 -21.54 20.05
C PRO A 24 -4.12 -23.06 20.30
N ASP A 25 -4.40 -23.88 19.28
CA ASP A 25 -4.33 -25.34 19.33
C ASP A 25 -2.92 -25.91 19.14
N GLY A 26 -1.90 -25.04 19.07
CA GLY A 26 -0.50 -25.39 18.86
C GLY A 26 -0.11 -25.71 17.42
N LYS A 27 -1.05 -25.71 16.46
CA LYS A 27 -0.73 -25.91 15.05
C LYS A 27 -0.07 -24.67 14.48
N THR A 28 0.89 -24.91 13.58
CA THR A 28 1.60 -23.85 12.89
C THR A 28 1.03 -23.64 11.48
N PHE A 29 0.97 -22.39 11.06
CA PHE A 29 0.60 -21.99 9.71
C PHE A 29 1.66 -21.04 9.17
N GLN A 30 2.37 -21.45 8.11
CA GLN A 30 3.32 -20.60 7.42
C GLN A 30 2.58 -19.76 6.39
N ALA A 31 2.49 -18.45 6.65
CA ALA A 31 1.77 -17.51 5.78
C ALA A 31 2.61 -17.10 4.57
N ILE A 32 3.90 -16.81 4.79
CA ILE A 32 4.86 -16.45 3.73
C ILE A 32 6.18 -17.18 3.95
N ARG A 33 6.90 -17.43 2.85
CA ARG A 33 8.17 -18.15 2.85
C ARG A 33 9.17 -17.49 1.91
N ASP A 34 10.38 -17.25 2.42
CA ASP A 34 11.56 -16.78 1.68
C ASP A 34 11.24 -15.64 0.71
N VAL A 35 10.57 -14.60 1.25
CA VAL A 35 10.21 -13.41 0.47
C VAL A 35 11.42 -12.50 0.40
N ASP A 36 11.90 -12.26 -0.82
CA ASP A 36 12.93 -11.30 -1.15
C ASP A 36 12.33 -10.14 -1.95
N LEU A 37 12.63 -8.91 -1.54
CA LEU A 37 12.20 -7.69 -2.22
C LEU A 37 13.20 -6.58 -1.93
N SER A 38 13.59 -5.83 -2.95
CA SER A 38 14.39 -4.61 -2.78
C SER A 38 13.80 -3.48 -3.61
N ILE A 39 13.51 -2.36 -2.95
CA ILE A 39 12.99 -1.15 -3.58
C ILE A 39 14.03 -0.07 -3.47
N LYS A 40 14.46 0.48 -4.61
CA LYS A 40 15.48 1.53 -4.67
C LYS A 40 14.95 2.83 -4.06
N ASP A 41 15.87 3.59 -3.47
CA ASP A 41 15.62 4.97 -3.04
C ASP A 41 16.10 5.91 -4.16
N GLU A 42 15.25 6.15 -5.14
CA GLU A 42 15.55 7.08 -6.22
C GLU A 42 15.03 8.47 -5.83
N PRO A 43 15.89 9.51 -5.79
CA PRO A 43 15.47 10.86 -5.45
C PRO A 43 14.37 11.35 -6.39
N ASP A 44 13.35 11.98 -5.83
CA ASP A 44 12.22 12.61 -6.54
C ASP A 44 11.38 11.64 -7.40
N VAL A 45 11.61 10.32 -7.26
CA VAL A 45 10.86 9.29 -7.98
C VAL A 45 10.19 8.37 -6.96
N GLY A 46 8.88 8.46 -6.87
CA GLY A 46 8.10 7.48 -6.15
C GLY A 46 7.90 6.21 -6.97
N GLU A 47 7.68 5.06 -6.32
CA GLU A 47 7.30 3.81 -6.99
C GLU A 47 5.98 3.27 -6.44
N PHE A 48 5.06 2.93 -7.35
CA PHE A 48 3.82 2.26 -7.00
C PHE A 48 3.96 0.75 -7.21
N ARG A 49 4.13 0.01 -6.13
CA ARG A 49 4.32 -1.44 -6.15
C ARG A 49 3.07 -2.16 -5.68
N VAL A 50 2.59 -3.10 -6.47
CA VAL A 50 1.39 -3.89 -6.15
C VAL A 50 1.77 -5.33 -5.85
N PHE A 51 1.27 -5.87 -4.74
CA PHE A 51 1.27 -7.30 -4.44
C PHE A 51 -0.05 -7.91 -4.90
N LEU A 52 0.02 -8.81 -5.86
CA LEU A 52 -1.12 -9.49 -6.46
C LEU A 52 -1.04 -10.99 -6.21
N GLY A 53 -2.15 -11.61 -5.90
CA GLY A 53 -2.21 -13.07 -5.69
C GLY A 53 -3.52 -13.50 -5.04
N PRO A 54 -3.76 -14.81 -4.92
CA PRO A 54 -5.00 -15.35 -4.37
C PRO A 54 -5.22 -14.93 -2.91
N SER A 55 -6.48 -15.00 -2.47
CA SER A 55 -6.82 -14.74 -1.07
C SER A 55 -6.08 -15.72 -0.15
N GLY A 56 -5.58 -15.22 0.98
CA GLY A 56 -4.85 -16.03 1.96
C GLY A 56 -3.40 -16.37 1.59
N CYS A 57 -2.85 -15.86 0.48
CA CYS A 57 -1.45 -16.11 0.11
C CYS A 57 -0.41 -15.31 0.91
N GLY A 58 -0.82 -14.46 1.85
CA GLY A 58 0.12 -13.74 2.74
C GLY A 58 0.43 -12.30 2.36
N LYS A 59 -0.26 -11.68 1.39
CA LYS A 59 -0.07 -10.27 0.99
C LYS A 59 -0.13 -9.31 2.18
N SER A 60 -1.22 -9.36 2.95
CA SER A 60 -1.39 -8.54 4.17
C SER A 60 -0.32 -8.86 5.23
N THR A 61 0.20 -10.10 5.26
CA THR A 61 1.30 -10.46 6.17
C THR A 61 2.58 -9.71 5.80
N ILE A 62 2.90 -9.59 4.51
CA ILE A 62 4.04 -8.80 4.04
C ILE A 62 3.86 -7.34 4.44
N LEU A 63 2.70 -6.74 4.16
CA LEU A 63 2.42 -5.35 4.56
C LEU A 63 2.54 -5.14 6.07
N ASN A 64 2.01 -6.06 6.88
CA ASN A 64 2.08 -5.96 8.34
C ASN A 64 3.52 -6.08 8.87
N ILE A 65 4.40 -6.85 8.21
CA ILE A 65 5.82 -6.91 8.55
C ILE A 65 6.50 -5.56 8.19
N VAL A 66 6.23 -5.01 7.01
CA VAL A 66 6.75 -3.70 6.62
C VAL A 66 6.22 -2.59 7.53
N ALA A 67 4.96 -2.65 7.95
CA ALA A 67 4.38 -1.72 8.93
C ALA A 67 5.02 -1.83 10.33
N GLY A 68 5.75 -2.93 10.60
CA GLY A 68 6.30 -3.23 11.92
C GLY A 68 5.28 -3.78 12.91
N LEU A 69 4.09 -4.20 12.44
CA LEU A 69 3.05 -4.81 13.27
C LEU A 69 3.38 -6.28 13.60
N PHE A 70 4.09 -6.95 12.70
CA PHE A 70 4.58 -8.31 12.89
C PHE A 70 6.09 -8.37 12.70
N ALA A 71 6.80 -9.03 13.60
CA ALA A 71 8.17 -9.43 13.34
C ALA A 71 8.20 -10.65 12.39
N PRO A 72 9.14 -10.75 11.46
CA PRO A 72 9.37 -11.98 10.70
C PRO A 72 9.77 -13.12 11.62
N THR A 73 9.47 -14.38 11.24
CA THR A 73 9.96 -15.57 11.96
C THR A 73 11.42 -15.84 11.60
N THR A 74 11.78 -15.66 10.33
CA THR A 74 13.14 -15.72 9.80
C THR A 74 13.35 -14.61 8.78
N GLY A 75 14.62 -14.29 8.52
CA GLY A 75 14.98 -13.21 7.60
C GLY A 75 14.93 -11.84 8.26
N GLN A 76 15.04 -10.79 7.45
CA GLN A 76 15.11 -9.40 7.92
C GLN A 76 14.28 -8.48 7.04
N ALA A 77 13.55 -7.55 7.66
CA ALA A 77 12.91 -6.43 7.00
C ALA A 77 13.65 -5.15 7.40
N LEU A 78 14.12 -4.39 6.42
CA LEU A 78 14.95 -3.21 6.61
C LEU A 78 14.34 -2.01 5.91
N LEU A 79 14.31 -0.87 6.59
CA LEU A 79 13.98 0.43 6.02
C LEU A 79 15.26 1.27 5.98
N ARG A 80 15.71 1.66 4.78
CA ARG A 80 16.99 2.37 4.58
C ARG A 80 18.14 1.72 5.35
N GLY A 81 18.25 0.39 5.24
CA GLY A 81 19.27 -0.42 5.94
C GLY A 81 19.05 -0.61 7.43
N GLN A 82 18.04 0.02 8.05
CA GLN A 82 17.74 -0.14 9.48
C GLN A 82 16.67 -1.21 9.70
N PRO A 83 16.85 -2.13 10.65
CA PRO A 83 15.82 -3.14 10.94
C PRO A 83 14.50 -2.54 11.36
N ILE A 84 13.41 -3.06 10.79
CA ILE A 84 12.04 -2.72 11.21
C ILE A 84 11.74 -3.51 12.47
N THR A 85 11.76 -2.83 13.63
CA THR A 85 11.52 -3.45 14.94
C THR A 85 10.13 -3.15 15.51
N GLY A 86 9.38 -2.25 14.87
CA GLY A 86 8.03 -1.86 15.31
C GLY A 86 7.42 -0.81 14.38
N PRO A 87 6.17 -0.37 14.65
CA PRO A 87 5.55 0.74 13.94
C PRO A 87 6.38 2.01 14.05
N GLY A 88 6.38 2.82 12.99
CA GLY A 88 7.13 4.08 12.94
C GLY A 88 6.41 5.17 12.16
N PRO A 89 6.77 6.46 12.41
CA PRO A 89 6.17 7.61 11.73
C PRO A 89 6.59 7.75 10.26
N ASP A 90 7.55 6.97 9.82
CA ASP A 90 8.09 6.86 8.47
C ASP A 90 7.23 5.97 7.55
N ARG A 91 6.30 5.22 8.13
CA ARG A 91 5.37 4.32 7.43
C ARG A 91 3.93 4.66 7.76
N GLY A 92 3.11 4.81 6.73
CA GLY A 92 1.66 5.01 6.88
C GLY A 92 0.89 3.80 6.41
N MET A 93 -0.18 3.41 7.10
CA MET A 93 -1.01 2.27 6.72
C MET A 93 -2.47 2.65 6.55
N VAL A 94 -3.03 2.27 5.41
CA VAL A 94 -4.46 2.31 5.09
C VAL A 94 -4.96 0.86 5.11
N PHE A 95 -5.84 0.55 6.03
CA PHE A 95 -6.40 -0.79 6.23
C PHE A 95 -7.60 -1.05 5.32
N GLN A 96 -7.90 -2.30 5.08
CA GLN A 96 -9.10 -2.77 4.38
C GLN A 96 -10.39 -2.31 5.08
N SER A 97 -10.43 -2.42 6.41
CA SER A 97 -11.53 -1.90 7.21
C SER A 97 -11.32 -0.42 7.55
N TYR A 98 -12.42 0.33 7.64
CA TYR A 98 -12.36 1.74 7.98
C TYR A 98 -11.71 1.96 9.35
N SER A 99 -10.56 2.62 9.36
CA SER A 99 -9.74 2.84 10.56
C SER A 99 -9.84 4.25 11.15
N SER A 100 -10.82 5.05 10.68
CA SER A 100 -11.05 6.40 11.22
C SER A 100 -11.49 6.34 12.68
N TYR A 101 -10.95 7.23 13.53
CA TYR A 101 -11.31 7.32 14.94
C TYR A 101 -12.73 7.85 15.08
N PRO A 102 -13.73 7.05 15.56
CA PRO A 102 -15.13 7.42 15.54
C PRO A 102 -15.49 8.59 16.47
N TRP A 103 -14.67 8.86 17.46
CA TRP A 103 -14.81 9.97 18.42
C TRP A 103 -14.15 11.28 17.99
N LEU A 104 -13.47 11.29 16.86
CA LEU A 104 -12.83 12.48 16.27
C LEU A 104 -13.61 12.94 15.03
N THR A 105 -13.63 14.26 14.82
CA THR A 105 -14.14 14.84 13.57
C THR A 105 -13.25 14.44 12.38
N VAL A 106 -13.68 14.69 11.16
CA VAL A 106 -12.85 14.53 9.94
C VAL A 106 -11.56 15.34 10.08
N LEU A 107 -11.66 16.61 10.47
CA LEU A 107 -10.50 17.47 10.64
C LEU A 107 -9.53 16.92 11.69
N ASP A 108 -10.04 16.51 12.85
CA ASP A 108 -9.21 15.96 13.91
C ASP A 108 -8.61 14.60 13.55
N ASN A 109 -9.31 13.77 12.78
CA ASN A 109 -8.77 12.52 12.24
C ASN A 109 -7.55 12.80 11.35
N VAL A 110 -7.68 13.70 10.37
CA VAL A 110 -6.60 14.02 9.43
C VAL A 110 -5.45 14.71 10.15
N ALA A 111 -5.72 15.60 11.11
CA ALA A 111 -4.71 16.30 11.91
C ALA A 111 -4.04 15.42 12.98
N PHE A 112 -4.55 14.20 13.24
CA PHE A 112 -4.15 13.40 14.40
C PHE A 112 -2.64 13.10 14.45
N GLY A 113 -2.07 12.61 13.36
CA GLY A 113 -0.65 12.28 13.29
C GLY A 113 0.25 13.50 13.46
N LEU A 114 -0.15 14.64 12.91
CA LEU A 114 0.56 15.92 13.09
C LEU A 114 0.50 16.40 14.55
N ARG A 115 -0.64 16.17 15.23
CA ARG A 115 -0.77 16.45 16.66
C ARG A 115 0.21 15.63 17.50
N LEU A 116 0.36 14.34 17.18
CA LEU A 116 1.33 13.47 17.87
C LEU A 116 2.79 13.90 17.64
N ARG A 117 3.07 14.53 16.51
CA ARG A 117 4.38 15.12 16.20
C ARG A 117 4.60 16.49 16.85
N GLY A 118 3.65 17.00 17.64
CA GLY A 118 3.75 18.30 18.31
C GLY A 118 3.56 19.51 17.39
N VAL A 119 3.03 19.33 16.18
CA VAL A 119 2.78 20.43 15.24
C VAL A 119 1.72 21.39 15.83
N PRO A 120 1.96 22.71 15.82
CA PRO A 120 1.03 23.73 16.33
C PRO A 120 -0.37 23.60 15.72
N ARG A 121 -1.40 24.00 16.47
CA ARG A 121 -2.80 23.79 16.09
C ARG A 121 -3.12 24.41 14.74
N ASP A 122 -2.78 25.65 14.52
CA ASP A 122 -3.12 26.39 13.31
C ASP A 122 -2.46 25.77 12.07
N GLU A 123 -1.22 25.32 12.21
CA GLU A 123 -0.48 24.67 11.14
C GLU A 123 -1.07 23.28 10.80
N ARG A 124 -1.31 22.44 11.82
CA ARG A 124 -1.86 21.10 11.57
C ARG A 124 -3.28 21.14 11.00
N GLU A 125 -4.12 22.12 11.43
CA GLU A 125 -5.45 22.31 10.87
C GLU A 125 -5.37 22.81 9.41
N ARG A 126 -4.44 23.70 9.09
CA ARG A 126 -4.19 24.16 7.72
C ARG A 126 -3.79 22.99 6.81
N VAL A 127 -2.85 22.15 7.24
CA VAL A 127 -2.43 20.95 6.49
C VAL A 127 -3.59 19.98 6.34
N ALA A 128 -4.34 19.73 7.41
CA ALA A 128 -5.48 18.81 7.38
C ALA A 128 -6.58 19.27 6.42
N ARG A 129 -6.93 20.58 6.42
CA ARG A 129 -7.90 21.13 5.45
C ARG A 129 -7.41 21.00 4.01
N GLY A 130 -6.13 21.18 3.75
CA GLY A 130 -5.54 20.96 2.44
C GLY A 130 -5.76 19.51 1.96
N TRP A 131 -5.51 18.53 2.81
CA TRP A 131 -5.75 17.11 2.48
C TRP A 131 -7.25 16.78 2.37
N ILE A 132 -8.11 17.32 3.24
CA ILE A 132 -9.56 17.16 3.16
C ILE A 132 -10.08 17.64 1.79
N LYS A 133 -9.60 18.77 1.32
CA LYS A 133 -9.92 19.31 0.01
C LYS A 133 -9.41 18.40 -1.12
N LYS A 134 -8.14 17.97 -1.07
CA LYS A 134 -7.54 17.06 -2.06
C LYS A 134 -8.32 15.75 -2.22
N VAL A 135 -8.79 15.18 -1.12
CA VAL A 135 -9.59 13.96 -1.18
C VAL A 135 -11.09 14.19 -1.46
N GLY A 136 -11.49 15.42 -1.80
CA GLY A 136 -12.87 15.77 -2.16
C GLY A 136 -13.87 15.67 -1.00
N LEU A 137 -13.42 16.02 0.22
CA LEU A 137 -14.25 16.02 1.43
C LEU A 137 -14.50 17.43 2.00
N GLU A 138 -14.25 18.48 1.23
CA GLU A 138 -14.50 19.86 1.63
C GLU A 138 -15.93 20.05 2.14
N GLY A 139 -16.12 20.79 3.24
CA GLY A 139 -17.41 20.97 3.91
C GLY A 139 -17.80 19.85 4.88
N THR A 140 -16.95 18.84 5.07
CA THR A 140 -17.22 17.75 6.03
C THR A 140 -16.33 17.78 7.27
N GLU A 141 -15.54 18.83 7.46
CA GLU A 141 -14.49 18.96 8.49
C GLU A 141 -14.99 18.66 9.90
N HIS A 142 -16.22 19.06 10.20
CA HIS A 142 -16.85 18.93 11.51
C HIS A 142 -17.74 17.68 11.65
N LYS A 143 -17.87 16.88 10.59
CA LYS A 143 -18.61 15.60 10.67
C LYS A 143 -17.77 14.53 11.37
N TYR A 144 -18.48 13.58 11.98
CA TYR A 144 -17.88 12.38 12.55
C TYR A 144 -17.94 11.22 11.55
N PRO A 145 -17.06 10.21 11.64
CA PRO A 145 -17.04 9.06 10.72
C PRO A 145 -18.38 8.35 10.56
N GLY A 146 -19.20 8.28 11.63
CA GLY A 146 -20.54 7.69 11.57
C GLY A 146 -21.55 8.43 10.66
N GLN A 147 -21.24 9.67 10.27
CA GLN A 147 -22.07 10.50 9.39
C GLN A 147 -21.62 10.45 7.93
N LEU A 148 -20.61 9.63 7.61
CA LEU A 148 -19.98 9.52 6.30
C LEU A 148 -20.34 8.20 5.61
N SER A 149 -20.37 8.20 4.28
CA SER A 149 -20.42 6.97 3.49
C SER A 149 -19.14 6.16 3.64
N GLY A 150 -19.14 4.89 3.19
CA GLY A 150 -17.95 4.03 3.20
C GLY A 150 -16.78 4.66 2.44
N GLY A 151 -17.01 5.12 1.22
CA GLY A 151 -16.00 5.80 0.41
C GLY A 151 -15.46 7.08 1.05
N MET A 152 -16.32 7.88 1.70
CA MET A 152 -15.88 9.07 2.43
C MET A 152 -14.99 8.70 3.62
N ARG A 153 -15.33 7.65 4.38
CA ARG A 153 -14.47 7.15 5.48
C ARG A 153 -13.10 6.68 4.98
N GLN A 154 -13.07 6.04 3.81
CA GLN A 154 -11.80 5.62 3.21
C GLN A 154 -10.94 6.82 2.79
N ARG A 155 -11.55 7.85 2.20
CA ARG A 155 -10.88 9.12 1.88
C ARG A 155 -10.31 9.80 3.13
N VAL A 156 -11.01 9.77 4.26
CA VAL A 156 -10.48 10.26 5.56
C VAL A 156 -9.26 9.46 6.00
N ALA A 157 -9.28 8.12 5.89
CA ALA A 157 -8.16 7.29 6.26
C ALA A 157 -6.92 7.56 5.38
N ILE A 158 -7.11 7.73 4.09
CA ILE A 158 -6.05 8.12 3.14
C ILE A 158 -5.49 9.49 3.50
N ALA A 159 -6.34 10.52 3.65
CA ALA A 159 -5.92 11.87 4.00
C ALA A 159 -5.14 11.91 5.32
N ARG A 160 -5.60 11.17 6.36
CA ARG A 160 -4.90 11.04 7.64
C ARG A 160 -3.51 10.44 7.48
N THR A 161 -3.39 9.41 6.66
CA THR A 161 -2.12 8.71 6.42
C THR A 161 -1.14 9.61 5.67
N LEU A 162 -1.61 10.33 4.66
CA LEU A 162 -0.77 11.17 3.82
C LEU A 162 -0.40 12.51 4.48
N ALA A 163 -1.22 13.03 5.38
CA ALA A 163 -0.97 14.29 6.07
C ALA A 163 0.37 14.34 6.84
N VAL A 164 0.85 13.20 7.30
CA VAL A 164 2.13 13.07 8.01
C VAL A 164 3.33 12.85 7.09
N LYS A 165 3.13 12.77 5.77
CA LYS A 165 4.18 12.56 4.76
C LYS A 165 5.08 11.35 5.11
N PRO A 166 4.56 10.13 5.14
CA PRO A 166 5.36 8.95 5.38
C PRO A 166 6.26 8.66 4.17
N GLN A 167 7.38 7.97 4.37
CA GLN A 167 8.28 7.52 3.30
C GLN A 167 7.68 6.32 2.53
N ILE A 168 6.99 5.44 3.25
CA ILE A 168 6.27 4.30 2.66
C ILE A 168 4.80 4.37 3.05
N ILE A 169 3.94 4.20 2.06
CA ILE A 169 2.50 4.13 2.21
C ILE A 169 2.07 2.69 1.93
N LEU A 170 1.44 2.07 2.90
CA LEU A 170 0.96 0.70 2.85
C LEU A 170 -0.56 0.70 2.69
N MET A 171 -1.08 0.01 1.68
CA MET A 171 -2.52 -0.04 1.42
C MET A 171 -2.96 -1.51 1.29
N ASP A 172 -3.73 -1.99 2.26
CA ASP A 172 -4.22 -3.37 2.30
C ASP A 172 -5.66 -3.45 1.80
N GLU A 173 -5.85 -3.86 0.55
CA GLU A 173 -7.15 -3.95 -0.15
C GLU A 173 -8.08 -2.74 0.12
N PRO A 174 -7.61 -1.49 -0.06
CA PRO A 174 -8.31 -0.31 0.45
C PRO A 174 -9.66 -0.05 -0.23
N PHE A 175 -9.93 -0.70 -1.34
CA PHE A 175 -11.15 -0.50 -2.12
C PHE A 175 -12.09 -1.71 -2.15
N GLY A 176 -11.73 -2.80 -1.46
CA GLY A 176 -12.47 -4.07 -1.50
C GLY A 176 -13.94 -3.97 -1.03
N ALA A 177 -14.25 -3.02 -0.14
CA ALA A 177 -15.60 -2.81 0.39
C ALA A 177 -16.43 -1.75 -0.37
N LEU A 178 -15.88 -1.20 -1.47
CA LEU A 178 -16.53 -0.13 -2.25
C LEU A 178 -17.30 -0.70 -3.44
N ASP A 179 -18.41 -0.03 -3.80
CA ASP A 179 -19.09 -0.28 -5.07
C ASP A 179 -18.19 0.13 -6.25
N VAL A 180 -18.55 -0.36 -7.45
CA VAL A 180 -17.72 -0.20 -8.65
C VAL A 180 -17.43 1.27 -8.98
N GLN A 181 -18.43 2.15 -8.90
CA GLN A 181 -18.28 3.55 -9.28
C GLN A 181 -17.43 4.32 -8.25
N THR A 182 -17.68 4.09 -6.96
CA THR A 182 -16.88 4.67 -5.87
C THR A 182 -15.43 4.17 -5.93
N ARG A 183 -15.22 2.89 -6.25
CA ARG A 183 -13.88 2.30 -6.39
C ARG A 183 -13.08 2.98 -7.50
N LEU A 184 -13.67 3.14 -8.69
CA LEU A 184 -12.99 3.82 -9.80
C LEU A 184 -12.62 5.26 -9.45
N GLY A 185 -13.55 6.01 -8.83
CA GLY A 185 -13.23 7.36 -8.34
C GLY A 185 -12.15 7.41 -7.26
N MET A 186 -11.96 6.32 -6.50
CA MET A 186 -10.86 6.22 -5.52
C MET A 186 -9.52 5.86 -6.18
N GLN A 187 -9.54 5.02 -7.20
CA GLN A 187 -8.35 4.69 -8.00
C GLN A 187 -7.80 5.93 -8.72
N ASN A 188 -8.70 6.72 -9.34
CA ASN A 188 -8.33 7.99 -9.96
C ASN A 188 -7.73 8.96 -8.94
N LEU A 189 -8.38 9.12 -7.79
CA LEU A 189 -7.87 9.96 -6.69
C LEU A 189 -6.47 9.54 -6.23
N ILE A 190 -6.20 8.23 -6.09
CA ILE A 190 -4.88 7.75 -5.70
C ILE A 190 -3.85 8.02 -6.79
N ASN A 191 -4.19 7.85 -8.07
CA ASN A 191 -3.29 8.20 -9.17
C ASN A 191 -2.95 9.69 -9.17
N GLU A 192 -3.94 10.59 -9.04
CA GLU A 192 -3.72 12.04 -8.95
C GLU A 192 -2.83 12.43 -7.75
N ILE A 193 -3.09 11.83 -6.59
CA ILE A 193 -2.28 12.06 -5.40
C ILE A 193 -0.87 11.53 -5.59
N TRP A 194 -0.74 10.34 -6.21
CA TRP A 194 0.53 9.68 -6.46
C TRP A 194 1.50 10.52 -7.29
N GLU A 195 1.01 11.21 -8.31
CA GLU A 195 1.83 12.11 -9.15
C GLU A 195 2.47 13.26 -8.35
N GLU A 196 1.95 13.57 -7.16
CA GLU A 196 2.43 14.67 -6.31
C GLU A 196 3.27 14.21 -5.11
N ILE A 197 3.37 12.90 -4.85
CA ILE A 197 4.08 12.38 -3.67
C ILE A 197 5.40 11.73 -4.07
N GLU A 198 6.45 12.12 -3.37
CA GLU A 198 7.79 11.51 -3.45
C GLU A 198 7.88 10.33 -2.46
N GLY A 199 7.10 9.29 -2.65
CA GLY A 199 7.08 8.17 -1.69
C GLY A 199 6.86 6.83 -2.38
N THR A 200 7.15 5.75 -1.70
CA THR A 200 6.84 4.41 -2.20
C THR A 200 5.47 3.98 -1.70
N ILE A 201 4.60 3.55 -2.61
CA ILE A 201 3.33 2.90 -2.26
C ILE A 201 3.49 1.39 -2.41
N LEU A 202 3.13 0.65 -1.35
CA LEU A 202 2.93 -0.79 -1.40
C LEU A 202 1.44 -1.08 -1.27
N PHE A 203 0.87 -1.60 -2.32
CA PHE A 203 -0.56 -1.81 -2.44
C PHE A 203 -0.87 -3.30 -2.56
N VAL A 204 -1.84 -3.78 -1.83
CA VAL A 204 -2.33 -5.15 -1.91
C VAL A 204 -3.69 -5.17 -2.56
N THR A 205 -3.83 -6.03 -3.56
CA THR A 205 -5.13 -6.33 -4.19
C THR A 205 -5.18 -7.77 -4.69
N HIS A 206 -6.37 -8.22 -5.05
CA HIS A 206 -6.62 -9.46 -5.79
C HIS A 206 -7.23 -9.17 -7.18
N ASP A 207 -7.40 -7.90 -7.53
CA ASP A 207 -7.99 -7.45 -8.81
C ASP A 207 -6.87 -7.09 -9.80
N ILE A 208 -6.86 -7.78 -10.96
CA ILE A 208 -5.84 -7.61 -12.00
C ILE A 208 -5.96 -6.22 -12.66
N ALA A 209 -7.18 -5.77 -12.96
CA ALA A 209 -7.40 -4.46 -13.59
C ALA A 209 -6.92 -3.33 -12.67
N GLU A 210 -7.20 -3.44 -11.37
CA GLU A 210 -6.71 -2.50 -10.37
C GLU A 210 -5.18 -2.49 -10.29
N ALA A 211 -4.55 -3.67 -10.27
CA ALA A 211 -3.10 -3.79 -10.25
C ALA A 211 -2.46 -3.15 -11.47
N VAL A 212 -2.96 -3.42 -12.69
CA VAL A 212 -2.46 -2.82 -13.94
C VAL A 212 -2.72 -1.31 -13.98
N TYR A 213 -3.86 -0.86 -13.45
CA TYR A 213 -4.22 0.56 -13.47
C TYR A 213 -3.38 1.41 -12.53
N LEU A 214 -2.90 0.86 -11.43
CA LEU A 214 -2.20 1.62 -10.38
C LEU A 214 -0.68 1.42 -10.38
N ALA A 215 -0.19 0.21 -10.71
CA ALA A 215 1.19 -0.15 -10.47
C ALA A 215 2.19 0.38 -11.50
N ASP A 216 3.42 0.65 -11.05
CA ASP A 216 4.61 0.64 -11.89
C ASP A 216 5.19 -0.77 -11.99
N LYS A 217 5.08 -1.54 -10.90
CA LYS A 217 5.49 -2.95 -10.85
C LYS A 217 4.49 -3.80 -10.06
N ILE A 218 4.19 -4.98 -10.57
CA ILE A 218 3.30 -5.95 -9.96
C ILE A 218 4.12 -7.16 -9.52
N HIS A 219 4.14 -7.43 -8.20
CA HIS A 219 4.73 -8.64 -7.63
C HIS A 219 3.66 -9.71 -7.50
N ILE A 220 3.85 -10.83 -8.17
CA ILE A 220 2.91 -11.94 -8.17
C ILE A 220 3.30 -12.93 -7.08
N LEU A 221 2.35 -13.24 -6.19
CA LEU A 221 2.54 -14.19 -5.11
C LEU A 221 1.96 -15.56 -5.47
N SER A 222 2.69 -16.62 -5.09
CA SER A 222 2.19 -18.00 -5.12
C SER A 222 1.01 -18.18 -4.16
N ALA A 223 0.25 -19.27 -4.34
CA ALA A 223 -0.63 -19.77 -3.29
C ALA A 223 0.17 -20.11 -2.01
N GLY A 224 -0.50 -20.14 -0.85
CA GLY A 224 0.15 -20.31 0.45
C GLY A 224 1.02 -21.57 0.62
N PRO A 225 2.19 -21.46 1.28
CA PRO A 225 2.78 -20.24 1.81
C PRO A 225 3.24 -19.31 0.68
N GLY A 226 2.88 -18.01 0.81
CA GLY A 226 3.17 -17.03 -0.23
C GLY A 226 4.66 -16.75 -0.37
N THR A 227 5.13 -16.76 -1.60
CA THR A 227 6.43 -16.25 -2.00
C THR A 227 6.26 -15.39 -3.25
N ILE A 228 7.12 -14.41 -3.48
CA ILE A 228 7.13 -13.65 -4.73
C ILE A 228 7.71 -14.58 -5.79
N VAL A 229 6.90 -14.92 -6.78
CA VAL A 229 7.28 -15.84 -7.87
C VAL A 229 7.62 -15.12 -9.15
N ASP A 230 7.12 -13.89 -9.30
CA ASP A 230 7.35 -13.11 -10.52
C ASP A 230 7.15 -11.61 -10.28
N GLU A 231 7.74 -10.79 -11.17
CA GLU A 231 7.57 -9.33 -11.20
C GLU A 231 7.23 -8.90 -12.63
N VAL A 232 6.13 -8.16 -12.79
CA VAL A 232 5.71 -7.58 -14.06
C VAL A 232 5.88 -6.06 -13.99
N THR A 233 6.66 -5.49 -14.89
CA THR A 233 6.75 -4.03 -15.07
C THR A 233 5.56 -3.55 -15.90
N VAL A 234 4.89 -2.51 -15.43
CA VAL A 234 3.73 -1.91 -16.08
C VAL A 234 4.20 -0.66 -16.84
N ASP A 235 4.47 -0.83 -18.13
CA ASP A 235 4.88 0.26 -18.99
C ASP A 235 3.63 1.02 -19.52
N LEU A 236 2.99 1.78 -18.62
CA LEU A 236 1.91 2.72 -18.92
C LEU A 236 2.34 4.15 -18.58
N PRO A 237 1.67 5.18 -19.16
CA PRO A 237 1.95 6.57 -18.79
C PRO A 237 1.76 6.82 -17.29
N LEU A 238 2.53 7.76 -16.72
CA LEU A 238 2.38 8.17 -15.32
C LEU A 238 0.98 8.74 -15.08
N HIS A 239 0.53 9.66 -15.93
CA HIS A 239 -0.84 10.17 -15.90
C HIS A 239 -1.80 9.15 -16.51
N ARG A 240 -2.66 8.56 -15.67
CA ARG A 240 -3.59 7.48 -16.04
C ARG A 240 -5.02 7.95 -15.98
N THR A 241 -5.72 7.83 -17.10
CA THR A 241 -7.15 8.16 -17.21
C THR A 241 -7.98 6.88 -17.41
N GLU A 242 -9.28 6.97 -17.18
CA GLU A 242 -10.20 5.84 -17.37
C GLU A 242 -10.18 5.28 -18.80
N GLU A 243 -9.96 6.17 -19.81
CA GLU A 243 -9.86 5.73 -21.21
C GLU A 243 -8.70 4.75 -21.43
N LEU A 244 -7.63 4.86 -20.62
CA LEU A 244 -6.50 3.95 -20.70
C LEU A 244 -6.91 2.49 -20.46
N MET A 245 -7.91 2.24 -19.58
CA MET A 245 -8.41 0.90 -19.28
C MET A 245 -9.03 0.20 -20.50
N THR A 246 -9.47 0.97 -21.51
CA THR A 246 -10.01 0.42 -22.76
C THR A 246 -8.97 0.22 -23.83
N SER A 247 -7.73 0.67 -23.60
CA SER A 247 -6.63 0.61 -24.57
C SER A 247 -6.16 -0.82 -24.82
N ARG A 248 -5.58 -1.04 -26.00
CA ARG A 248 -5.00 -2.32 -26.37
C ARG A 248 -3.85 -2.72 -25.42
N LYS A 249 -2.97 -1.77 -25.08
CA LYS A 249 -1.82 -2.00 -24.20
C LYS A 249 -2.26 -2.43 -22.79
N PHE A 250 -3.31 -1.82 -22.26
CA PHE A 250 -3.87 -2.21 -20.96
C PHE A 250 -4.36 -3.67 -20.96
N ARG A 251 -5.11 -4.08 -21.99
CA ARG A 251 -5.62 -5.46 -22.12
C ARG A 251 -4.49 -6.48 -22.32
N GLU A 252 -3.43 -6.10 -23.04
CA GLU A 252 -2.24 -6.94 -23.20
C GLU A 252 -1.56 -7.17 -21.85
N LEU A 253 -1.43 -6.13 -21.01
CA LEU A 253 -0.89 -6.24 -19.65
C LEU A 253 -1.78 -7.07 -18.73
N GLU A 254 -3.11 -6.89 -18.76
CA GLU A 254 -4.02 -7.75 -17.98
C GLU A 254 -3.86 -9.22 -18.36
N THR A 255 -3.76 -9.52 -19.66
CA THR A 255 -3.56 -10.87 -20.16
C THR A 255 -2.24 -11.44 -19.68
N LEU A 256 -1.15 -10.68 -19.79
CA LEU A 256 0.18 -11.06 -19.31
C LEU A 256 0.15 -11.38 -17.80
N VAL A 257 -0.39 -10.49 -16.98
CA VAL A 257 -0.51 -10.69 -15.53
C VAL A 257 -1.33 -11.93 -15.20
N LEU A 258 -2.43 -12.16 -15.92
CA LEU A 258 -3.27 -13.36 -15.72
C LEU A 258 -2.51 -14.65 -16.05
N GLU A 259 -1.68 -14.65 -17.09
CA GLU A 259 -0.83 -15.80 -17.46
C GLU A 259 0.19 -16.11 -16.37
N HIS A 260 0.86 -15.09 -15.83
CA HIS A 260 1.81 -15.24 -14.72
C HIS A 260 1.12 -15.79 -13.46
N ILE A 261 -0.08 -15.30 -13.10
CA ILE A 261 -0.86 -15.84 -11.97
C ILE A 261 -1.21 -17.30 -12.19
N ARG A 262 -1.65 -17.69 -13.41
CA ARG A 262 -1.97 -19.08 -13.73
C ARG A 262 -0.74 -19.99 -13.67
N SER A 263 0.41 -19.50 -14.10
CA SER A 263 1.68 -20.22 -13.99
C SER A 263 2.10 -20.41 -12.53
N ALA A 264 2.01 -19.36 -11.73
CA ALA A 264 2.28 -19.39 -10.28
C ALA A 264 1.38 -20.41 -9.54
N ALA A 265 0.10 -20.48 -9.91
CA ALA A 265 -0.86 -21.44 -9.33
C ALA A 265 -0.55 -22.91 -9.67
N ARG A 266 0.11 -23.17 -10.81
CA ARG A 266 0.49 -24.53 -11.26
C ARG A 266 1.81 -25.03 -10.68
N GLY A 267 2.48 -24.26 -9.80
CA GLY A 267 3.75 -24.65 -9.18
C GLY A 267 4.96 -24.60 -10.14
N GLY A 268 4.83 -23.88 -11.23
CA GLY A 268 5.89 -23.72 -12.22
C GLY A 268 6.86 -22.59 -11.86
N ASN A 269 8.12 -22.93 -11.54
CA ASN A 269 9.25 -21.98 -11.58
C ASN A 269 9.56 -21.62 -13.05
N VAL A 270 8.76 -20.79 -13.67
CA VAL A 270 9.08 -20.21 -14.99
C VAL A 270 9.70 -18.84 -14.74
N ARG A 271 11.02 -18.78 -14.67
CA ARG A 271 11.74 -17.51 -14.79
C ARG A 271 11.65 -17.08 -16.26
N PHE A 272 10.82 -16.12 -16.55
CA PHE A 272 10.88 -15.42 -17.83
C PHE A 272 12.01 -14.39 -17.74
N THR A 273 13.13 -14.69 -18.40
CA THR A 273 14.16 -13.69 -18.69
C THR A 273 13.66 -12.85 -19.87
N THR A 274 13.40 -11.58 -19.64
CA THR A 274 13.27 -10.55 -20.69
C THR A 274 14.64 -10.08 -21.12
#